data_847c731e5d390a84341f803d05bd5d70
#
_entry.id   847c731e5d390a84341f803d05bd5d70
#
_cell.length_a   1.000
_cell.length_b   1.000
_cell.length_c   1.000
_cell.angle_alpha   90.00
_cell.angle_beta   90.00
_cell.angle_gamma   90.00
#
_symmetry.space_group_name_H-M   'P 1'
#
loop_
_entity.id
_entity.type
_entity.pdbx_description
1 polymer ?
#
loop_
_entity_poly.entity_id
_entity_poly.type
_entity_poly.pdbx_seq_one_letter_code
_entity_poly.pdbx_strand_id
1 'polypeptide(L)'
;MLGIAKFIDQTNLKQDASESDIIKLVEEQRKYKFRSICIAPSFLQVARKNLQNIYLTTVISFPNGYASTEAKIFESKDAIKNGANDLDIVSNIGRIKMRDYDYLSKEVNALREITKSHILKFIIETSFLNKEDILYITKILAENGVDYVKTSTGFTKSGAKLDDVKFIKENFGEKIKIKASGGISDYKTAIEFISAGADVIGT
;
A
#
# COMPACT_ATOMS: atom_id res chain seq x y z
N MET A 1 11.19 -11.79 -21.54
CA MET A 1 11.08 -11.32 -20.14
C MET A 1 9.70 -10.69 -19.98
N LEU A 2 8.88 -11.19 -19.07
CA LEU A 2 7.62 -10.53 -18.72
C LEU A 2 7.94 -9.10 -18.28
N GLY A 3 7.23 -8.12 -18.83
CA GLY A 3 7.41 -6.71 -18.44
C GLY A 3 6.99 -6.51 -16.98
N ILE A 4 7.91 -6.78 -16.04
CA ILE A 4 7.65 -6.69 -14.59
C ILE A 4 7.24 -5.28 -14.15
N ALA A 5 7.63 -4.26 -14.91
CA ALA A 5 7.38 -2.85 -14.54
C ALA A 5 5.90 -2.55 -14.25
N LYS A 6 4.98 -3.18 -14.96
CA LYS A 6 3.54 -3.02 -14.75
C LYS A 6 3.01 -3.55 -13.40
N PHE A 7 3.83 -4.31 -12.67
CA PHE A 7 3.51 -4.81 -11.32
C PHE A 7 4.21 -3.99 -10.23
N ILE A 8 5.05 -3.02 -10.58
CA ILE A 8 5.91 -2.29 -9.63
C ILE A 8 5.28 -0.95 -9.25
N ASP A 9 5.11 -0.73 -7.95
CA ASP A 9 5.01 0.59 -7.35
C ASP A 9 6.42 0.98 -6.88
N GLN A 10 7.15 1.74 -7.73
CA GLN A 10 8.51 2.20 -7.43
C GLN A 10 8.45 3.21 -6.28
N THR A 11 9.15 2.91 -5.18
CA THR A 11 8.88 3.56 -3.89
C THR A 11 10.08 4.35 -3.37
N ASN A 12 9.83 5.57 -2.93
CA ASN A 12 10.74 6.31 -2.06
C ASN A 12 9.95 6.97 -0.92
N LEU A 13 10.03 6.38 0.27
CA LEU A 13 9.39 6.84 1.51
C LEU A 13 10.41 7.13 2.60
N LYS A 14 11.69 7.32 2.23
CA LYS A 14 12.74 7.68 3.19
C LYS A 14 12.41 9.00 3.86
N GLN A 15 12.67 9.10 5.17
CA GLN A 15 12.40 10.32 5.95
C GLN A 15 13.27 11.50 5.52
N ASP A 16 14.44 11.22 4.96
CA ASP A 16 15.42 12.19 4.46
C ASP A 16 15.34 12.40 2.94
N ALA A 17 14.29 11.89 2.27
CA ALA A 17 14.11 12.10 0.84
C ALA A 17 14.00 13.59 0.51
N SER A 18 14.65 13.99 -0.57
CA SER A 18 14.64 15.35 -1.11
C SER A 18 13.79 15.47 -2.39
N GLU A 19 13.49 16.71 -2.82
CA GLU A 19 12.84 16.93 -4.11
C GLU A 19 13.62 16.33 -5.27
N SER A 20 14.96 16.38 -5.22
CA SER A 20 15.82 15.78 -6.27
C SER A 20 15.65 14.26 -6.36
N ASP A 21 15.44 13.58 -5.23
CA ASP A 21 15.16 12.14 -5.22
C ASP A 21 13.82 11.83 -5.87
N ILE A 22 12.82 12.67 -5.64
CA ILE A 22 11.51 12.51 -6.26
C ILE A 22 11.56 12.78 -7.76
N ILE A 23 12.30 13.80 -8.21
CA ILE A 23 12.51 14.09 -9.63
C ILE A 23 13.20 12.90 -10.32
N LYS A 24 14.22 12.32 -9.70
CA LYS A 24 14.87 11.11 -10.20
C LYS A 24 13.89 9.93 -10.32
N LEU A 25 13.05 9.71 -9.32
CA LEU A 25 12.03 8.67 -9.36
C LEU A 25 11.02 8.89 -10.50
N VAL A 26 10.69 10.15 -10.77
CA VAL A 26 9.87 10.58 -11.91
C VAL A 26 10.51 10.24 -13.25
N GLU A 27 11.82 10.47 -13.39
CA GLU A 27 12.59 10.13 -14.60
C GLU A 27 12.64 8.62 -14.82
N GLU A 28 12.86 7.85 -13.74
CA GLU A 28 12.81 6.40 -13.78
C GLU A 28 11.42 5.89 -14.23
N GLN A 29 10.35 6.49 -13.72
CA GLN A 29 8.98 6.19 -14.16
C GLN A 29 8.78 6.45 -15.67
N ARG A 30 9.30 7.57 -16.19
CA ARG A 30 9.21 7.85 -17.62
C ARG A 30 9.96 6.82 -18.47
N LYS A 31 11.09 6.34 -17.99
CA LYS A 31 11.95 5.38 -18.67
C LYS A 31 11.38 3.96 -18.62
N TYR A 32 10.99 3.49 -17.44
CA TYR A 32 10.67 2.09 -17.20
C TYR A 32 9.17 1.79 -17.24
N LYS A 33 8.31 2.83 -17.17
CA LYS A 33 6.84 2.67 -17.20
C LYS A 33 6.32 1.78 -16.09
N PHE A 34 6.75 2.02 -14.86
CA PHE A 34 6.22 1.34 -13.68
C PHE A 34 4.70 1.51 -13.56
N ARG A 35 4.03 0.65 -12.80
CA ARG A 35 2.61 0.80 -12.51
C ARG A 35 2.32 2.15 -11.85
N SER A 36 3.07 2.51 -10.82
CA SER A 36 3.01 3.80 -10.16
C SER A 36 4.36 4.17 -9.54
N ILE A 37 4.49 5.41 -9.07
CA ILE A 37 5.48 5.77 -8.07
C ILE A 37 4.80 5.99 -6.72
N CYS A 38 5.43 5.51 -5.65
CA CYS A 38 4.92 5.61 -4.28
C CYS A 38 5.83 6.56 -3.47
N ILE A 39 5.26 7.68 -3.03
CA ILE A 39 5.99 8.78 -2.40
C ILE A 39 5.25 9.32 -1.17
N ALA A 40 5.97 10.02 -0.29
CA ALA A 40 5.37 10.67 0.86
C ALA A 40 4.35 11.75 0.43
N PRO A 41 3.27 11.99 1.21
CA PRO A 41 2.21 12.96 0.84
C PRO A 41 2.74 14.36 0.54
N SER A 42 3.75 14.82 1.27
CA SER A 42 4.38 16.13 1.09
C SER A 42 5.00 16.37 -0.29
N PHE A 43 5.31 15.30 -1.03
CA PHE A 43 5.93 15.38 -2.36
C PHE A 43 4.95 15.21 -3.52
N LEU A 44 3.66 14.99 -3.27
CA LEU A 44 2.66 14.80 -4.33
C LEU A 44 2.62 15.97 -5.31
N GLN A 45 2.63 17.21 -4.82
CA GLN A 45 2.63 18.40 -5.69
C GLN A 45 3.91 18.52 -6.51
N VAL A 46 5.08 18.17 -5.94
CA VAL A 46 6.36 18.16 -6.67
C VAL A 46 6.29 17.17 -7.83
N ALA A 47 5.81 15.95 -7.55
CA ALA A 47 5.65 14.94 -8.59
C ALA A 47 4.66 15.39 -9.67
N ARG A 48 3.49 15.98 -9.30
CA ARG A 48 2.48 16.46 -10.26
C ARG A 48 2.97 17.58 -11.16
N LYS A 49 3.76 18.51 -10.65
CA LYS A 49 4.38 19.58 -11.48
C LYS A 49 5.32 19.00 -12.55
N ASN A 50 6.01 17.93 -12.24
CA ASN A 50 6.98 17.30 -13.13
C ASN A 50 6.40 16.19 -13.99
N LEU A 51 5.18 15.72 -13.70
CA LEU A 51 4.56 14.57 -14.35
C LEU A 51 3.07 14.81 -14.62
N GLN A 52 2.76 15.20 -15.85
CA GLN A 52 1.41 15.04 -16.37
C GLN A 52 1.20 13.55 -16.71
N ASN A 53 0.09 12.94 -16.24
CA ASN A 53 -0.35 11.57 -16.56
C ASN A 53 0.46 10.42 -15.93
N ILE A 54 1.09 10.60 -14.77
CA ILE A 54 1.65 9.49 -14.00
C ILE A 54 0.73 9.09 -12.85
N TYR A 55 0.67 7.79 -12.63
CA TYR A 55 -0.08 7.21 -11.52
C TYR A 55 0.72 7.37 -10.22
N LEU A 56 0.14 8.09 -9.26
CA LEU A 56 0.76 8.39 -7.97
C LEU A 56 0.09 7.59 -6.86
N THR A 57 0.89 6.80 -6.16
CA THR A 57 0.54 6.17 -4.89
C THR A 57 1.13 6.99 -3.76
N THR A 58 0.39 7.15 -2.67
CA THR A 58 0.92 7.73 -1.44
C THR A 58 0.50 6.93 -0.22
N VAL A 59 1.04 7.28 0.93
CA VAL A 59 0.80 6.57 2.20
C VAL A 59 0.04 7.46 3.18
N ILE A 60 -0.78 6.84 4.04
CA ILE A 60 -1.61 7.52 5.05
C ILE A 60 -1.35 6.91 6.43
N SER A 61 -1.21 7.76 7.44
CA SER A 61 -0.89 7.35 8.83
C SER A 61 0.37 6.48 8.91
N PHE A 62 1.35 6.78 8.07
CA PHE A 62 2.53 5.96 7.84
C PHE A 62 3.71 6.41 8.72
N PRO A 63 4.52 5.47 9.28
CA PRO A 63 4.38 3.99 9.13
C PRO A 63 3.57 3.31 10.23
N ASN A 64 3.07 4.02 11.24
CA ASN A 64 2.61 3.43 12.49
C ASN A 64 1.12 3.04 12.52
N GLY A 65 0.25 3.70 11.76
CA GLY A 65 -1.15 3.37 11.64
C GLY A 65 -2.07 3.70 12.82
N TYR A 66 -1.55 4.28 13.90
CA TYR A 66 -2.30 4.54 15.15
C TYR A 66 -2.96 5.93 15.23
N ALA A 67 -2.94 6.71 14.17
CA ALA A 67 -3.71 7.95 14.13
C ALA A 67 -5.22 7.66 14.23
N SER A 68 -6.00 8.65 14.70
CA SER A 68 -7.47 8.52 14.72
C SER A 68 -8.04 8.39 13.31
N THR A 69 -9.23 7.83 13.22
CA THR A 69 -9.94 7.69 11.93
C THR A 69 -10.13 9.06 11.25
N GLU A 70 -10.45 10.11 12.01
CA GLU A 70 -10.64 11.47 11.51
C GLU A 70 -9.34 12.04 10.93
N ALA A 71 -8.20 11.78 11.57
CA ALA A 71 -6.89 12.20 11.08
C ALA A 71 -6.54 11.49 9.76
N LYS A 72 -6.79 10.17 9.66
CA LYS A 72 -6.60 9.40 8.42
C LYS A 72 -7.52 9.91 7.30
N ILE A 73 -8.77 10.25 7.61
CA ILE A 73 -9.73 10.84 6.65
C ILE A 73 -9.21 12.19 6.14
N PHE A 74 -8.74 13.05 7.05
CA PHE A 74 -8.20 14.35 6.66
C PHE A 74 -6.98 14.20 5.76
N GLU A 75 -6.01 13.38 6.16
CA GLU A 75 -4.79 13.11 5.39
C GLU A 75 -5.12 12.50 4.01
N SER A 76 -6.09 11.58 3.94
CA SER A 76 -6.54 10.98 2.68
C SER A 76 -7.17 12.00 1.74
N LYS A 77 -8.03 12.89 2.24
CA LYS A 77 -8.65 13.96 1.44
C LYS A 77 -7.61 14.94 0.92
N ASP A 78 -6.62 15.30 1.75
CA ASP A 78 -5.53 16.17 1.33
C ASP A 78 -4.66 15.51 0.26
N ALA A 79 -4.31 14.23 0.43
CA ALA A 79 -3.57 13.47 -0.56
C ALA A 79 -4.30 13.39 -1.92
N ILE A 80 -5.61 13.13 -1.91
CA ILE A 80 -6.46 13.12 -3.12
C ILE A 80 -6.45 14.48 -3.79
N LYS A 81 -6.65 15.56 -3.04
CA LYS A 81 -6.60 16.94 -3.53
C LYS A 81 -5.27 17.27 -4.18
N ASN A 82 -4.17 16.73 -3.65
CA ASN A 82 -2.81 16.89 -4.17
C ASN A 82 -2.46 15.90 -5.29
N GLY A 83 -3.43 15.10 -5.76
CA GLY A 83 -3.32 14.29 -6.97
C GLY A 83 -2.91 12.84 -6.75
N ALA A 84 -3.04 12.27 -5.56
CA ALA A 84 -2.88 10.84 -5.36
C ALA A 84 -3.96 10.06 -6.12
N ASN A 85 -3.58 8.95 -6.78
CA ASN A 85 -4.50 8.02 -7.43
C ASN A 85 -4.79 6.82 -6.52
N ASP A 86 -3.76 6.38 -5.79
CA ASP A 86 -3.81 5.26 -4.85
C ASP A 86 -3.44 5.74 -3.45
N LEU A 87 -4.12 5.21 -2.45
CA LEU A 87 -3.82 5.45 -1.05
C LEU A 87 -3.48 4.13 -0.35
N ASP A 88 -2.27 4.04 0.20
CA ASP A 88 -1.79 2.91 1.02
C ASP A 88 -1.93 3.31 2.50
N ILE A 89 -3.03 2.94 3.14
CA ILE A 89 -3.37 3.35 4.53
C ILE A 89 -2.85 2.32 5.52
N VAL A 90 -2.12 2.73 6.55
CA VAL A 90 -1.67 1.79 7.59
C VAL A 90 -2.82 1.50 8.56
N SER A 91 -3.14 0.21 8.72
CA SER A 91 -4.14 -0.27 9.68
C SER A 91 -3.70 0.02 11.12
N ASN A 92 -4.66 0.17 12.03
CA ASN A 92 -4.35 0.20 13.45
C ASN A 92 -4.06 -1.23 13.95
N ILE A 93 -2.76 -1.57 14.04
CA ILE A 93 -2.33 -2.93 14.42
C ILE A 93 -2.81 -3.32 15.81
N GLY A 94 -2.84 -2.37 16.75
CA GLY A 94 -3.37 -2.62 18.10
C GLY A 94 -4.84 -3.08 18.06
N ARG A 95 -5.67 -2.43 17.23
CA ARG A 95 -7.07 -2.81 17.07
C ARG A 95 -7.23 -4.17 16.38
N ILE A 96 -6.34 -4.53 15.45
CA ILE A 96 -6.33 -5.89 14.86
C ILE A 96 -6.06 -6.92 15.95
N LYS A 97 -5.04 -6.72 16.77
CA LYS A 97 -4.66 -7.63 17.88
C LYS A 97 -5.77 -7.78 18.93
N MET A 98 -6.52 -6.73 19.16
CA MET A 98 -7.67 -6.73 20.08
C MET A 98 -8.94 -7.34 19.47
N ARG A 99 -8.94 -7.68 18.18
CA ARG A 99 -10.14 -8.16 17.46
C ARG A 99 -11.30 -7.16 17.52
N ASP A 100 -10.99 -5.85 17.50
CA ASP A 100 -11.97 -4.77 17.58
C ASP A 100 -12.65 -4.56 16.22
N TYR A 101 -13.62 -5.45 15.93
CA TYR A 101 -14.35 -5.45 14.66
C TYR A 101 -15.06 -4.13 14.39
N ASP A 102 -15.73 -3.58 15.40
CA ASP A 102 -16.54 -2.36 15.24
C ASP A 102 -15.66 -1.16 14.86
N TYR A 103 -14.51 -1.01 15.53
CA TYR A 103 -13.56 0.05 15.19
C TYR A 103 -13.00 -0.14 13.76
N LEU A 104 -12.50 -1.33 13.47
CA LEU A 104 -11.85 -1.61 12.18
C LEU A 104 -12.82 -1.47 11.01
N SER A 105 -14.03 -2.01 11.14
CA SER A 105 -15.05 -1.91 10.09
C SER A 105 -15.50 -0.47 9.87
N LYS A 106 -15.72 0.31 10.93
CA LYS A 106 -16.07 1.73 10.84
C LYS A 106 -14.96 2.54 10.18
N GLU A 107 -13.68 2.33 10.57
CA GLU A 107 -12.54 3.03 9.97
C GLU A 107 -12.43 2.70 8.47
N VAL A 108 -12.49 1.41 8.09
CA VAL A 108 -12.38 0.98 6.70
C VAL A 108 -13.53 1.56 5.86
N ASN A 109 -14.77 1.49 6.35
CA ASN A 109 -15.93 2.04 5.64
C ASN A 109 -15.84 3.56 5.45
N ALA A 110 -15.45 4.30 6.49
CA ALA A 110 -15.30 5.76 6.39
C ALA A 110 -14.22 6.16 5.37
N LEU A 111 -13.11 5.43 5.32
CA LEU A 111 -12.03 5.65 4.36
C LEU A 111 -12.44 5.20 2.95
N ARG A 112 -13.16 4.09 2.79
CA ARG A 112 -13.70 3.66 1.48
C ARG A 112 -14.68 4.68 0.92
N GLU A 113 -15.52 5.27 1.73
CA GLU A 113 -16.50 6.28 1.30
C GLU A 113 -15.84 7.47 0.61
N ILE A 114 -14.77 7.99 1.18
CA ILE A 114 -14.05 9.15 0.63
C ILE A 114 -13.11 8.80 -0.53
N THR A 115 -12.82 7.51 -0.74
CA THR A 115 -11.90 7.02 -1.77
C THR A 115 -12.61 6.26 -2.89
N LYS A 116 -13.94 6.38 -3.07
CA LYS A 116 -14.75 5.61 -4.05
C LYS A 116 -14.20 5.58 -5.47
N SER A 117 -13.60 6.68 -5.91
CA SER A 117 -13.01 6.79 -7.26
C SER A 117 -11.49 6.58 -7.28
N HIS A 118 -10.91 6.11 -6.17
CA HIS A 118 -9.49 5.89 -6.00
C HIS A 118 -9.22 4.46 -5.58
N ILE A 119 -8.02 3.96 -5.86
CA ILE A 119 -7.59 2.66 -5.35
C ILE A 119 -7.22 2.81 -3.87
N LEU A 120 -7.86 2.00 -3.06
CA LEU A 120 -7.65 1.93 -1.61
C LEU A 120 -6.91 0.65 -1.25
N LYS A 121 -5.78 0.80 -0.57
CA LYS A 121 -5.01 -0.32 -0.05
C LYS A 121 -4.82 -0.15 1.46
N PHE A 122 -4.90 -1.25 2.20
CA PHE A 122 -4.61 -1.26 3.62
C PHE A 122 -3.35 -2.05 3.92
N ILE A 123 -2.39 -1.43 4.62
CA ILE A 123 -1.16 -2.06 5.11
C ILE A 123 -1.49 -2.72 6.44
N ILE A 124 -1.43 -4.04 6.48
CA ILE A 124 -1.75 -4.81 7.68
C ILE A 124 -0.52 -5.13 8.54
N GLU A 125 0.68 -4.87 8.06
CA GLU A 125 1.97 -5.12 8.72
C GLU A 125 2.08 -6.54 9.26
N THR A 126 2.18 -7.51 8.36
CA THR A 126 2.14 -8.95 8.68
C THR A 126 3.21 -9.39 9.68
N SER A 127 4.28 -8.61 9.85
CA SER A 127 5.34 -8.88 10.83
C SER A 127 4.87 -8.90 12.29
N PHE A 128 3.75 -8.24 12.60
CA PHE A 128 3.13 -8.23 13.93
C PHE A 128 1.97 -9.21 14.08
N LEU A 129 1.57 -9.90 13.02
CA LEU A 129 0.34 -10.68 12.95
C LEU A 129 0.64 -12.19 12.85
N ASN A 130 -0.19 -13.00 13.48
CA ASN A 130 -0.27 -14.43 13.20
C ASN A 130 -1.26 -14.69 12.04
N LYS A 131 -1.38 -15.95 11.62
CA LYS A 131 -2.26 -16.32 10.48
C LYS A 131 -3.75 -16.01 10.75
N GLU A 132 -4.19 -16.17 11.99
CA GLU A 132 -5.57 -15.84 12.37
C GLU A 132 -5.83 -14.33 12.32
N ASP A 133 -4.85 -13.51 12.75
CA ASP A 133 -4.95 -12.05 12.64
C ASP A 133 -5.01 -11.61 11.18
N ILE A 134 -4.19 -12.23 10.30
CA ILE A 134 -4.19 -11.96 8.85
C ILE A 134 -5.56 -12.31 8.24
N LEU A 135 -6.12 -13.49 8.55
CA LEU A 135 -7.45 -13.85 8.09
C LEU A 135 -8.50 -12.85 8.56
N TYR A 136 -8.45 -12.51 9.84
CA TYR A 136 -9.43 -11.62 10.47
C TYR A 136 -9.47 -10.24 9.78
N ILE A 137 -8.32 -9.57 9.67
CA ILE A 137 -8.29 -8.24 9.06
C ILE A 137 -8.56 -8.30 7.56
N THR A 138 -8.01 -9.28 6.82
CA THR A 138 -8.22 -9.37 5.37
C THR A 138 -9.69 -9.61 5.04
N LYS A 139 -10.41 -10.39 5.87
CA LYS A 139 -11.86 -10.56 5.73
C LYS A 139 -12.59 -9.21 5.85
N ILE A 140 -12.29 -8.42 6.89
CA ILE A 140 -12.90 -7.08 7.08
C ILE A 140 -12.63 -6.20 5.86
N LEU A 141 -11.39 -6.17 5.35
CA LEU A 141 -11.01 -5.37 4.19
C LEU A 141 -11.80 -5.78 2.94
N ALA A 142 -11.86 -7.10 2.67
CA ALA A 142 -12.57 -7.63 1.50
C ALA A 142 -14.09 -7.36 1.56
N GLU A 143 -14.71 -7.53 2.72
CA GLU A 143 -16.16 -7.31 2.93
C GLU A 143 -16.53 -5.82 2.79
N ASN A 144 -15.59 -4.90 3.04
CA ASN A 144 -15.80 -3.45 2.94
C ASN A 144 -15.24 -2.85 1.63
N GLY A 145 -14.99 -3.68 0.61
CA GLY A 145 -14.67 -3.23 -0.74
C GLY A 145 -13.30 -2.54 -0.88
N VAL A 146 -12.33 -2.92 -0.04
CA VAL A 146 -10.93 -2.49 -0.21
C VAL A 146 -10.31 -3.20 -1.40
N ASP A 147 -9.59 -2.45 -2.24
CA ASP A 147 -9.03 -2.99 -3.47
C ASP A 147 -7.84 -3.92 -3.23
N TYR A 148 -6.97 -3.57 -2.25
CA TYR A 148 -5.78 -4.35 -1.94
C TYR A 148 -5.53 -4.48 -0.44
N VAL A 149 -5.10 -5.66 -0.03
CA VAL A 149 -4.34 -5.83 1.20
C VAL A 149 -2.85 -5.68 0.87
N LYS A 150 -2.13 -4.83 1.63
CA LYS A 150 -0.68 -4.65 1.51
C LYS A 150 0.01 -5.27 2.74
N THR A 151 1.06 -6.05 2.49
CA THR A 151 1.69 -6.84 3.57
C THR A 151 2.39 -5.98 4.60
N SER A 152 3.20 -5.01 4.18
CA SER A 152 4.17 -4.37 5.08
C SER A 152 4.44 -2.91 4.72
N THR A 153 4.87 -2.14 5.71
CA THR A 153 5.37 -0.77 5.51
C THR A 153 6.78 -0.74 4.94
N GLY A 154 7.60 -1.75 5.25
CA GLY A 154 9.04 -1.77 5.00
C GLY A 154 9.87 -1.06 6.07
N PHE A 155 9.24 -0.55 7.15
CA PHE A 155 9.88 0.17 8.25
C PHE A 155 10.01 -0.65 9.54
N THR A 156 9.62 -1.94 9.48
CA THR A 156 9.79 -2.90 10.57
C THR A 156 10.95 -3.87 10.28
N LYS A 157 11.27 -4.74 11.26
CA LYS A 157 12.40 -5.69 11.16
C LYS A 157 12.26 -6.72 10.03
N SER A 158 11.04 -6.99 9.56
CA SER A 158 10.80 -7.91 8.45
C SER A 158 9.82 -7.32 7.45
N GLY A 159 10.05 -7.57 6.15
CA GLY A 159 9.15 -7.19 5.07
C GLY A 159 8.15 -8.30 4.72
N ALA A 160 7.71 -8.32 3.46
CA ALA A 160 6.82 -9.35 2.94
C ALA A 160 7.42 -10.76 3.08
N LYS A 161 6.55 -11.74 3.33
CA LYS A 161 6.90 -13.16 3.32
C LYS A 161 6.06 -13.88 2.26
N LEU A 162 6.68 -14.76 1.49
CA LEU A 162 6.00 -15.56 0.47
C LEU A 162 4.83 -16.36 1.05
N ASP A 163 5.02 -16.93 2.25
CA ASP A 163 4.00 -17.72 2.93
C ASP A 163 2.76 -16.88 3.34
N ASP A 164 2.94 -15.58 3.64
CA ASP A 164 1.81 -14.71 3.95
C ASP A 164 1.02 -14.37 2.68
N VAL A 165 1.72 -14.10 1.56
CA VAL A 165 1.08 -13.83 0.27
C VAL A 165 0.31 -15.06 -0.23
N LYS A 166 0.92 -16.25 -0.23
CA LYS A 166 0.24 -17.52 -0.57
C LYS A 166 -1.00 -17.75 0.28
N PHE A 167 -0.84 -17.58 1.60
CA PHE A 167 -1.92 -17.78 2.56
C PHE A 167 -3.11 -16.84 2.31
N ILE A 168 -2.85 -15.55 2.04
CA ILE A 168 -3.91 -14.60 1.68
C ILE A 168 -4.56 -15.00 0.36
N LYS A 169 -3.77 -15.35 -0.66
CA LYS A 169 -4.28 -15.74 -1.97
C LYS A 169 -5.17 -17.00 -1.90
N GLU A 170 -4.76 -18.00 -1.15
CA GLU A 170 -5.52 -19.24 -0.93
C GLU A 170 -6.87 -19.01 -0.25
N ASN A 171 -6.94 -18.09 0.73
CA ASN A 171 -8.15 -17.86 1.51
C ASN A 171 -9.11 -16.84 0.91
N PHE A 172 -8.61 -15.86 0.16
CA PHE A 172 -9.43 -14.77 -0.36
C PHE A 172 -9.53 -14.75 -1.89
N GLY A 173 -8.62 -15.44 -2.60
CA GLY A 173 -8.70 -15.59 -4.05
C GLY A 173 -8.78 -14.26 -4.79
N GLU A 174 -9.91 -14.07 -5.49
CA GLU A 174 -10.18 -12.85 -6.26
C GLU A 174 -10.95 -11.76 -5.48
N LYS A 175 -11.28 -12.02 -4.21
CA LYS A 175 -12.07 -11.06 -3.39
C LYS A 175 -11.31 -9.80 -3.04
N ILE A 176 -9.98 -9.87 -2.94
CA ILE A 176 -9.10 -8.76 -2.67
C ILE A 176 -7.74 -9.00 -3.33
N LYS A 177 -7.16 -7.98 -3.94
CA LYS A 177 -5.81 -8.04 -4.53
C LYS A 177 -4.74 -7.91 -3.46
N ILE A 178 -3.51 -8.31 -3.79
CA ILE A 178 -2.39 -8.35 -2.86
C ILE A 178 -1.26 -7.46 -3.35
N LYS A 179 -0.80 -6.52 -2.50
CA LYS A 179 0.45 -5.79 -2.69
C LYS A 179 1.49 -6.34 -1.71
N ALA A 180 2.55 -6.96 -2.24
CA ALA A 180 3.69 -7.39 -1.43
C ALA A 180 4.72 -6.26 -1.37
N SER A 181 5.22 -5.92 -0.18
CA SER A 181 6.17 -4.82 0.01
C SER A 181 7.10 -5.03 1.21
N GLY A 182 8.27 -4.38 1.15
CA GLY A 182 9.32 -4.51 2.16
C GLY A 182 10.25 -5.68 1.88
N GLY A 183 11.55 -5.37 1.70
CA GLY A 183 12.59 -6.37 1.46
C GLY A 183 12.64 -6.96 0.05
N ILE A 184 11.90 -6.40 -0.91
CA ILE A 184 11.88 -6.86 -2.30
C ILE A 184 12.71 -5.86 -3.14
N SER A 185 13.96 -6.19 -3.43
CA SER A 185 14.91 -5.28 -4.09
C SER A 185 15.51 -5.80 -5.39
N ASP A 186 15.16 -7.01 -5.80
CA ASP A 186 15.68 -7.64 -7.02
C ASP A 186 14.60 -8.34 -7.84
N TYR A 187 14.91 -8.56 -9.11
CA TYR A 187 14.00 -9.16 -10.08
C TYR A 187 13.53 -10.57 -9.69
N LYS A 188 14.45 -11.41 -9.19
CA LYS A 188 14.14 -12.81 -8.84
C LYS A 188 13.11 -12.85 -7.72
N THR A 189 13.39 -12.13 -6.64
CA THR A 189 12.48 -12.03 -5.49
C THR A 189 11.11 -11.47 -5.91
N ALA A 190 11.08 -10.42 -6.75
CA ALA A 190 9.82 -9.88 -7.23
C ALA A 190 8.99 -10.90 -8.04
N ILE A 191 9.63 -11.70 -8.91
CA ILE A 191 8.95 -12.77 -9.65
C ILE A 191 8.42 -13.86 -8.71
N GLU A 192 9.15 -14.22 -7.67
CA GLU A 192 8.69 -15.20 -6.67
C GLU A 192 7.40 -14.72 -5.99
N PHE A 193 7.32 -13.44 -5.59
CA PHE A 193 6.11 -12.87 -5.01
C PHE A 193 4.93 -12.79 -5.99
N ILE A 194 5.18 -12.42 -7.26
CA ILE A 194 4.14 -12.42 -8.29
C ILE A 194 3.63 -13.85 -8.51
N SER A 195 4.52 -14.83 -8.58
CA SER A 195 4.16 -16.25 -8.73
C SER A 195 3.39 -16.79 -7.51
N ALA A 196 3.64 -16.24 -6.32
CA ALA A 196 2.92 -16.55 -5.10
C ALA A 196 1.51 -15.93 -5.04
N GLY A 197 1.16 -15.03 -5.97
CA GLY A 197 -0.15 -14.42 -6.07
C GLY A 197 -0.19 -12.92 -5.74
N ALA A 198 0.95 -12.24 -5.63
CA ALA A 198 0.95 -10.79 -5.51
C ALA A 198 0.59 -10.12 -6.84
N ASP A 199 -0.34 -9.18 -6.80
CA ASP A 199 -0.79 -8.38 -7.95
C ASP A 199 0.08 -7.13 -8.14
N VAL A 200 0.71 -6.63 -7.06
CA VAL A 200 1.58 -5.46 -7.04
C VAL A 200 2.75 -5.69 -6.10
N ILE A 201 3.91 -5.18 -6.48
CA ILE A 201 5.15 -5.18 -5.70
C ILE A 201 5.49 -3.73 -5.33
N GLY A 202 5.72 -3.48 -4.04
CA GLY A 202 6.30 -2.22 -3.55
C GLY A 202 7.80 -2.40 -3.32
N THR A 203 8.63 -1.68 -4.05
CA THR A 203 10.10 -1.77 -4.00
C THR A 203 10.77 -0.39 -4.06
#